data_bb3dcab03268442e40d081f84160e484
#
_entry.id   bb3dcab03268442e40d081f84160e484
#
_cell.length_a   1.000
_cell.length_b   1.000
_cell.length_c   1.000
_cell.angle_alpha   90.00
_cell.angle_beta   90.00
_cell.angle_gamma   90.00
#
_symmetry.space_group_name_H-M   'P 1'
#
loop_
_entity.id
_entity.type
_entity.pdbx_description
1 polymer ?
#
loop_
_entity_poly.entity_id
_entity_poly.type
_entity_poly.pdbx_seq_one_letter_code
_entity_poly.pdbx_strand_id
1 'polypeptide(L)'
;NPIDVTELVSQPSFDQNTDGWVTTKDAVPSGVQDNFTRKSGDSMTASDGKECVNFFERWIPSSAGNQPNWSITQELKDLPDGKYRLGGYIMTNVLAQGDVTGPKGRFLMAKTLAGEVRKEANVPAIEDPNHSNGYFAPYTVDFSVIGGTATIGMVVENANSNWTAVDNFTLQYLGKAEAVTARSLLEQNIEDAEAKYAEYKDANERFSAVGEQKYEETIKTAKEAVANTQLDDETLLGMIKTVQLRMDSLASDIAAYKTLSVKKDELEAAYDEKFPDVELGLYLSLIH
;
A
#
# COMPACT_ATOMS: atom_id res chain seq x y z
N ASN A 1 -3.62 28.92 9.05
CA ASN A 1 -4.57 27.89 9.50
C ASN A 1 -4.73 26.85 8.38
N PRO A 2 -4.88 25.56 8.70
CA PRO A 2 -5.23 24.54 7.71
C PRO A 2 -6.50 24.94 6.93
N ILE A 3 -6.51 24.64 5.64
CA ILE A 3 -7.66 24.85 4.76
C ILE A 3 -8.25 23.47 4.48
N ASP A 4 -9.54 23.30 4.76
CA ASP A 4 -10.26 22.08 4.39
C ASP A 4 -10.43 22.04 2.85
N VAL A 5 -9.97 20.97 2.25
CA VAL A 5 -10.05 20.71 0.81
C VAL A 5 -10.58 19.28 0.57
N THR A 6 -11.37 18.78 1.51
CA THR A 6 -11.97 17.43 1.44
C THR A 6 -12.84 17.25 0.20
N GLU A 7 -13.37 18.31 -0.37
CA GLU A 7 -14.14 18.28 -1.63
C GLU A 7 -13.32 17.77 -2.84
N LEU A 8 -12.00 17.76 -2.75
CA LEU A 8 -11.13 17.18 -3.79
C LEU A 8 -11.11 15.63 -3.74
N VAL A 9 -11.59 15.04 -2.65
CA VAL A 9 -11.72 13.59 -2.49
C VAL A 9 -13.12 13.17 -2.93
N SER A 10 -13.20 12.30 -3.93
CA SER A 10 -14.49 11.72 -4.35
C SER A 10 -15.00 10.77 -3.28
N GLN A 11 -16.29 10.88 -2.94
CA GLN A 11 -16.96 9.99 -1.98
C GLN A 11 -16.14 9.75 -0.70
N PRO A 12 -15.72 10.80 0.02
CA PRO A 12 -14.80 10.68 1.16
C PRO A 12 -15.38 9.87 2.33
N SER A 13 -16.71 9.78 2.44
CA SER A 13 -17.44 9.02 3.46
C SER A 13 -18.26 7.88 2.85
N PHE A 14 -18.04 7.52 1.59
CA PHE A 14 -18.75 6.44 0.90
C PHE A 14 -20.29 6.52 0.96
N ASP A 15 -20.86 7.70 1.25
CA ASP A 15 -22.29 7.86 1.49
C ASP A 15 -23.17 7.38 0.34
N GLN A 16 -22.73 7.55 -0.89
CA GLN A 16 -23.48 7.16 -2.07
C GLN A 16 -22.92 5.89 -2.72
N ASN A 17 -21.62 5.85 -2.97
CA ASN A 17 -20.91 4.78 -3.68
C ASN A 17 -19.39 4.84 -3.40
N THR A 18 -18.61 4.15 -4.23
CA THR A 18 -17.14 4.15 -4.17
C THR A 18 -16.50 4.77 -5.41
N ASP A 19 -17.22 5.63 -6.12
CA ASP A 19 -16.71 6.26 -7.34
C ASP A 19 -15.43 7.06 -7.06
N GLY A 20 -14.44 6.93 -7.93
CA GLY A 20 -13.12 7.52 -7.76
C GLY A 20 -12.15 6.67 -6.95
N TRP A 21 -12.62 5.66 -6.23
CA TRP A 21 -11.77 4.76 -5.46
C TRP A 21 -11.42 3.49 -6.24
N VAL A 22 -10.16 3.09 -6.14
CA VAL A 22 -9.63 1.85 -6.72
C VAL A 22 -9.34 0.87 -5.59
N THR A 23 -9.80 -0.36 -5.75
CA THR A 23 -9.59 -1.43 -4.77
C THR A 23 -8.72 -2.53 -5.33
N THR A 24 -7.83 -3.07 -4.50
CA THR A 24 -7.06 -4.29 -4.79
C THR A 24 -7.21 -5.27 -3.64
N LYS A 25 -7.16 -6.56 -3.92
CA LYS A 25 -7.17 -7.59 -2.87
C LYS A 25 -6.49 -8.88 -3.31
N ASP A 26 -5.80 -9.52 -2.37
CA ASP A 26 -5.37 -10.90 -2.51
C ASP A 26 -6.54 -11.85 -2.35
N ALA A 27 -6.47 -13.01 -2.98
CA ALA A 27 -7.51 -14.04 -2.90
C ALA A 27 -7.59 -14.66 -1.51
N VAL A 28 -8.81 -15.05 -1.11
CA VAL A 28 -9.03 -15.94 0.02
C VAL A 28 -8.98 -17.41 -0.42
N PRO A 29 -8.75 -18.37 0.49
CA PRO A 29 -8.86 -19.79 0.16
C PRO A 29 -10.23 -20.15 -0.45
N SER A 30 -10.25 -21.16 -1.31
CA SER A 30 -11.49 -21.62 -1.95
C SER A 30 -12.55 -21.99 -0.93
N GLY A 31 -13.78 -21.50 -1.12
CA GLY A 31 -14.92 -21.76 -0.24
C GLY A 31 -15.00 -20.85 0.99
N VAL A 32 -14.03 -19.94 1.20
CA VAL A 32 -14.09 -18.94 2.26
C VAL A 32 -14.94 -17.75 1.80
N GLN A 33 -15.88 -17.33 2.64
CA GLN A 33 -16.64 -16.10 2.41
C GLN A 33 -15.71 -14.88 2.49
N ASP A 34 -15.81 -13.95 1.52
CA ASP A 34 -15.02 -12.74 1.44
C ASP A 34 -15.94 -11.54 1.16
N ASN A 35 -16.33 -10.84 2.22
CA ASN A 35 -17.11 -9.62 2.10
C ASN A 35 -16.14 -8.45 1.86
N PHE A 36 -16.02 -8.01 0.63
CA PHE A 36 -15.18 -6.90 0.20
C PHE A 36 -16.06 -5.87 -0.49
N THR A 37 -16.62 -4.94 0.30
CA THR A 37 -17.71 -4.11 -0.18
C THR A 37 -17.95 -2.87 0.67
N ARG A 38 -18.68 -1.91 0.11
CA ARG A 38 -19.32 -0.83 0.85
C ARG A 38 -20.53 -1.36 1.62
N LYS A 39 -20.62 -1.03 2.90
CA LYS A 39 -21.76 -1.38 3.77
C LYS A 39 -22.82 -0.28 3.75
N SER A 40 -23.81 -0.46 2.94
CA SER A 40 -24.91 0.51 2.82
C SER A 40 -25.89 0.41 3.99
N GLY A 41 -26.06 1.50 4.71
CA GLY A 41 -27.00 1.61 5.83
C GLY A 41 -26.47 1.12 7.18
N ASP A 42 -25.28 0.52 7.21
CA ASP A 42 -24.62 0.17 8.48
C ASP A 42 -23.98 1.42 9.10
N SER A 43 -24.04 1.51 10.42
CA SER A 43 -23.46 2.62 11.19
C SER A 43 -22.73 2.07 12.42
N MET A 44 -21.59 2.68 12.74
CA MET A 44 -20.81 2.40 13.94
C MET A 44 -20.27 3.71 14.51
N THR A 45 -20.38 3.89 15.84
CA THR A 45 -19.82 5.06 16.51
C THR A 45 -18.33 4.89 16.75
N ALA A 46 -17.52 5.84 16.35
CA ALA A 46 -16.08 5.86 16.58
C ALA A 46 -15.72 6.30 18.01
N SER A 47 -14.43 6.14 18.36
CA SER A 47 -13.89 6.45 19.70
C SER A 47 -14.10 7.89 20.17
N ASP A 48 -14.21 8.81 19.25
CA ASP A 48 -14.43 10.23 19.51
C ASP A 48 -15.92 10.66 19.39
N GLY A 49 -16.82 9.70 19.19
CA GLY A 49 -18.26 9.93 19.04
C GLY A 49 -18.71 10.23 17.60
N LYS A 50 -17.79 10.20 16.62
CA LYS A 50 -18.15 10.36 15.22
C LYS A 50 -18.90 9.13 14.71
N GLU A 51 -20.02 9.34 14.03
CA GLU A 51 -20.70 8.25 13.30
C GLU A 51 -19.97 7.95 11.99
N CYS A 52 -19.64 6.68 11.80
CA CYS A 52 -19.14 6.11 10.56
C CYS A 52 -20.29 5.34 9.90
N VAL A 53 -20.76 5.82 8.76
CA VAL A 53 -21.96 5.32 8.08
C VAL A 53 -21.62 4.94 6.65
N ASN A 54 -22.14 3.82 6.15
CA ASN A 54 -21.86 3.36 4.78
C ASN A 54 -20.38 3.06 4.50
N PHE A 55 -19.58 2.74 5.47
CA PHE A 55 -18.15 2.51 5.39
C PHE A 55 -17.76 1.41 4.39
N PHE A 56 -16.52 1.40 3.92
CA PHE A 56 -15.96 0.32 3.11
C PHE A 56 -15.25 -0.70 4.00
N GLU A 57 -15.48 -1.99 3.75
CA GLU A 57 -14.91 -3.06 4.57
C GLU A 57 -14.35 -4.24 3.77
N ARG A 58 -13.44 -4.97 4.42
CA ARG A 58 -13.21 -6.38 4.15
C ARG A 58 -13.42 -7.20 5.41
N TRP A 59 -14.26 -8.23 5.32
CA TRP A 59 -14.51 -9.20 6.38
C TRP A 59 -14.46 -10.61 5.83
N ILE A 60 -13.79 -11.50 6.57
CA ILE A 60 -13.79 -12.96 6.36
C ILE A 60 -14.17 -13.66 7.67
N PRO A 61 -14.70 -14.90 7.64
CA PRO A 61 -14.95 -15.66 8.87
C PRO A 61 -13.67 -15.80 9.72
N SER A 62 -13.77 -15.63 11.03
CA SER A 62 -12.64 -15.77 11.95
C SER A 62 -11.99 -17.16 11.90
N SER A 63 -12.75 -18.19 11.55
CA SER A 63 -12.25 -19.55 11.31
C SER A 63 -11.28 -19.66 10.12
N ALA A 64 -11.30 -18.67 9.20
CA ALA A 64 -10.37 -18.63 8.07
C ALA A 64 -9.05 -17.92 8.43
N GLY A 65 -8.91 -17.40 9.65
CA GLY A 65 -7.72 -16.71 10.11
C GLY A 65 -7.70 -15.23 9.76
N ASN A 66 -6.50 -14.67 9.59
CA ASN A 66 -6.31 -13.27 9.22
C ASN A 66 -6.72 -13.00 7.77
N GLN A 67 -7.28 -11.83 7.53
CA GLN A 67 -7.61 -11.39 6.17
C GLN A 67 -6.34 -11.25 5.32
N PRO A 68 -6.38 -11.63 4.03
CA PRO A 68 -5.30 -11.35 3.09
C PRO A 68 -5.15 -9.84 2.83
N ASN A 69 -4.03 -9.44 2.22
CA ASN A 69 -3.75 -8.05 1.91
C ASN A 69 -4.80 -7.45 0.98
N TRP A 70 -5.03 -6.15 1.14
CA TRP A 70 -5.91 -5.37 0.28
C TRP A 70 -5.67 -3.88 0.40
N SER A 71 -6.23 -3.10 -0.52
CA SER A 71 -6.19 -1.65 -0.44
C SER A 71 -7.45 -1.02 -1.02
N ILE A 72 -7.72 0.21 -0.60
CA ILE A 72 -8.65 1.13 -1.22
C ILE A 72 -7.97 2.49 -1.32
N THR A 73 -7.78 2.97 -2.54
CA THR A 73 -6.99 4.18 -2.81
C THR A 73 -7.67 5.06 -3.86
N GLN A 74 -7.36 6.35 -3.82
CA GLN A 74 -7.79 7.32 -4.82
C GLN A 74 -6.60 8.16 -5.29
N GLU A 75 -6.47 8.36 -6.60
CA GLU A 75 -5.52 9.30 -7.17
C GLU A 75 -6.15 10.69 -7.24
N LEU A 76 -5.52 11.66 -6.60
CA LEU A 76 -5.86 13.08 -6.67
C LEU A 76 -4.94 13.78 -7.67
N LYS A 77 -5.48 14.71 -8.45
CA LYS A 77 -4.77 15.47 -9.49
C LYS A 77 -4.95 16.96 -9.28
N ASP A 78 -4.09 17.74 -9.92
CA ASP A 78 -4.15 19.19 -9.94
C ASP A 78 -4.12 19.82 -8.53
N LEU A 79 -3.49 19.10 -7.56
CA LEU A 79 -3.29 19.63 -6.21
C LEU A 79 -2.24 20.73 -6.24
N PRO A 80 -2.46 21.88 -5.58
CA PRO A 80 -1.38 22.83 -5.31
C PRO A 80 -0.22 22.18 -4.59
N ASP A 81 1.02 22.51 -4.98
CA ASP A 81 2.20 22.06 -4.26
C ASP A 81 2.18 22.59 -2.83
N GLY A 82 2.52 21.73 -1.86
CA GLY A 82 2.48 22.10 -0.46
C GLY A 82 2.39 20.91 0.51
N LYS A 83 2.19 21.24 1.77
CA LYS A 83 1.95 20.24 2.83
C LYS A 83 0.46 19.98 2.98
N TYR A 84 0.12 18.73 3.16
CA TYR A 84 -1.25 18.24 3.34
C TYR A 84 -1.34 17.35 4.56
N ARG A 85 -2.54 17.25 5.10
CA ARG A 85 -2.93 16.25 6.09
C ARG A 85 -4.09 15.43 5.55
N LEU A 86 -3.89 14.13 5.43
CA LEU A 86 -4.95 13.16 5.22
C LEU A 86 -5.46 12.70 6.58
N GLY A 87 -6.76 12.73 6.77
CA GLY A 87 -7.47 12.09 7.88
C GLY A 87 -8.33 10.94 7.39
N GLY A 88 -8.64 10.01 8.28
CA GLY A 88 -9.58 8.92 8.01
C GLY A 88 -9.87 8.13 9.28
N TYR A 89 -11.03 7.49 9.31
CA TYR A 89 -11.44 6.61 10.40
C TYR A 89 -11.21 5.17 9.97
N ILE A 90 -10.44 4.42 10.74
CA ILE A 90 -10.15 3.01 10.47
C ILE A 90 -10.66 2.19 11.65
N MET A 91 -11.48 1.20 11.33
CA MET A 91 -11.93 0.20 12.26
C MET A 91 -10.93 -0.95 12.33
N THR A 92 -10.58 -1.31 13.53
CA THR A 92 -9.65 -2.40 13.81
C THR A 92 -10.27 -3.39 14.78
N ASN A 93 -10.11 -4.67 14.50
CA ASN A 93 -10.27 -5.72 15.46
C ASN A 93 -8.99 -6.56 15.53
N VAL A 94 -8.86 -7.39 16.54
CA VAL A 94 -7.78 -8.38 16.67
C VAL A 94 -8.42 -9.76 16.73
N LEU A 95 -7.95 -10.67 15.89
CA LEU A 95 -8.54 -12.00 15.78
C LEU A 95 -8.32 -12.86 17.04
N ALA A 96 -7.12 -12.79 17.62
CA ALA A 96 -6.76 -13.55 18.79
C ALA A 96 -7.20 -12.81 20.06
N GLN A 97 -8.15 -13.38 20.79
CA GLN A 97 -8.53 -12.90 22.11
C GLN A 97 -7.30 -12.92 23.05
N GLY A 98 -6.99 -11.76 23.66
CA GLY A 98 -5.81 -11.61 24.52
C GLY A 98 -4.51 -11.31 23.77
N ASP A 99 -4.54 -10.97 22.48
CA ASP A 99 -3.37 -10.45 21.77
C ASP A 99 -2.98 -9.08 22.34
N VAL A 100 -1.99 -9.08 23.22
CA VAL A 100 -1.45 -7.89 23.88
C VAL A 100 -0.64 -6.98 22.94
N THR A 101 -0.36 -7.43 21.70
CA THR A 101 0.40 -6.65 20.73
C THR A 101 -0.44 -5.60 20.02
N GLY A 102 -1.76 -5.65 20.17
CA GLY A 102 -2.70 -4.73 19.56
C GLY A 102 -2.88 -4.93 18.05
N PRO A 103 -3.69 -4.09 17.41
CA PRO A 103 -3.92 -4.13 15.97
C PRO A 103 -2.66 -3.81 15.16
N LYS A 104 -2.41 -4.56 14.08
CA LYS A 104 -1.27 -4.40 13.17
C LYS A 104 -1.68 -4.52 11.72
N GLY A 105 -0.88 -3.91 10.83
CA GLY A 105 -0.96 -4.12 9.39
C GLY A 105 -2.07 -3.36 8.70
N ARG A 106 -2.56 -2.26 9.26
CA ARG A 106 -3.54 -1.36 8.63
C ARG A 106 -2.99 0.03 8.62
N PHE A 107 -2.94 0.65 7.45
CA PHE A 107 -2.25 1.93 7.29
C PHE A 107 -3.12 2.92 6.54
N LEU A 108 -3.37 4.08 7.17
CA LEU A 108 -3.73 5.28 6.44
C LEU A 108 -2.48 5.71 5.65
N MET A 109 -2.58 5.95 4.36
CA MET A 109 -1.43 6.20 3.51
C MET A 109 -1.62 7.35 2.55
N ALA A 110 -0.54 8.04 2.25
CA ALA A 110 -0.43 8.96 1.12
C ALA A 110 0.88 8.71 0.37
N LYS A 111 0.81 8.63 -0.95
CA LYS A 111 1.97 8.45 -1.85
C LYS A 111 2.00 9.60 -2.84
N THR A 112 3.15 10.25 -2.96
CA THR A 112 3.42 11.35 -3.88
C THR A 112 4.78 11.15 -4.53
N LEU A 113 5.21 12.09 -5.35
CA LEU A 113 6.60 12.12 -5.84
C LEU A 113 7.62 12.34 -4.71
N ALA A 114 7.19 12.90 -3.58
CA ALA A 114 8.03 13.05 -2.39
C ALA A 114 8.17 11.74 -1.56
N GLY A 115 7.58 10.66 -2.02
CA GLY A 115 7.61 9.36 -1.35
C GLY A 115 6.26 8.94 -0.79
N GLU A 116 6.27 7.85 -0.06
CA GLU A 116 5.10 7.30 0.61
C GLU A 116 5.20 7.48 2.12
N VAL A 117 4.12 7.94 2.72
CA VAL A 117 3.97 8.05 4.18
C VAL A 117 2.80 7.21 4.64
N ARG A 118 2.95 6.56 5.79
CA ARG A 118 1.94 5.67 6.38
C ARG A 118 1.75 5.95 7.86
N LYS A 119 0.51 5.86 8.30
CA LYS A 119 0.15 5.87 9.73
C LYS A 119 -0.56 4.57 10.05
N GLU A 120 0.06 3.72 10.88
CA GLU A 120 -0.56 2.49 11.32
C GLU A 120 -1.74 2.76 12.25
N ALA A 121 -2.87 2.10 11.97
CA ALA A 121 -4.04 2.10 12.82
C ALA A 121 -3.85 1.04 13.91
N ASN A 122 -3.45 1.48 15.09
CA ASN A 122 -3.04 0.62 16.21
C ASN A 122 -3.80 0.92 17.51
N VAL A 123 -4.84 1.74 17.47
CA VAL A 123 -5.69 1.95 18.65
C VAL A 123 -6.43 0.65 18.94
N PRO A 124 -6.23 0.03 20.11
CA PRO A 124 -6.96 -1.17 20.47
C PRO A 124 -8.46 -0.87 20.54
N ALA A 125 -9.27 -1.86 20.20
CA ALA A 125 -10.70 -1.81 20.49
C ALA A 125 -10.87 -1.57 21.99
N ILE A 126 -11.65 -0.55 22.35
CA ILE A 126 -11.87 -0.23 23.76
C ILE A 126 -12.59 -1.42 24.38
N GLU A 127 -12.06 -1.85 25.52
CA GLU A 127 -12.63 -2.71 26.56
C GLU A 127 -14.02 -3.36 26.30
N ASP A 128 -14.26 -3.88 25.12
CA ASP A 128 -15.27 -4.90 24.93
C ASP A 128 -14.62 -6.23 25.36
N PRO A 129 -15.03 -6.84 26.50
CA PRO A 129 -14.49 -8.10 26.97
C PRO A 129 -14.67 -9.23 25.95
N ASN A 130 -15.48 -9.05 24.94
CA ASN A 130 -15.69 -10.01 23.86
C ASN A 130 -14.84 -9.74 22.62
N HIS A 131 -14.18 -8.60 22.51
CA HIS A 131 -13.30 -8.15 21.39
C HIS A 131 -13.81 -8.48 19.97
N SER A 132 -15.07 -8.81 19.84
CA SER A 132 -15.69 -9.28 18.59
C SER A 132 -16.14 -8.14 17.70
N ASN A 133 -16.28 -6.93 18.25
CA ASN A 133 -16.72 -5.76 17.51
C ASN A 133 -15.53 -4.87 17.25
N GLY A 134 -15.24 -4.62 15.97
CA GLY A 134 -14.30 -3.61 15.55
C GLY A 134 -14.69 -2.23 16.04
N TYR A 135 -13.71 -1.34 16.15
CA TYR A 135 -13.90 -0.01 16.66
C TYR A 135 -13.23 1.00 15.76
N PHE A 136 -13.98 1.98 15.27
CA PHE A 136 -13.42 3.07 14.50
C PHE A 136 -12.68 4.06 15.39
N ALA A 137 -11.50 4.47 14.94
CA ALA A 137 -10.75 5.57 15.53
C ALA A 137 -10.19 6.48 14.43
N PRO A 138 -10.02 7.79 14.71
CA PRO A 138 -9.43 8.72 13.77
C PRO A 138 -7.91 8.56 13.68
N TYR A 139 -7.40 8.64 12.47
CA TYR A 139 -5.97 8.67 12.17
C TYR A 139 -5.66 9.81 11.22
N THR A 140 -4.45 10.34 11.30
CA THR A 140 -3.97 11.37 10.37
C THR A 140 -2.54 11.06 9.94
N VAL A 141 -2.20 11.48 8.71
CA VAL A 141 -0.84 11.44 8.18
C VAL A 141 -0.57 12.72 7.40
N ASP A 142 0.58 13.34 7.67
CA ASP A 142 1.04 14.54 6.95
C ASP A 142 1.96 14.11 5.80
N PHE A 143 1.80 14.77 4.65
CA PHE A 143 2.59 14.49 3.45
C PHE A 143 2.80 15.77 2.62
N SER A 144 3.75 15.70 1.70
CA SER A 144 4.05 16.82 0.78
C SER A 144 3.65 16.46 -0.64
N VAL A 145 3.01 17.40 -1.33
CA VAL A 145 2.70 17.32 -2.76
C VAL A 145 3.67 18.18 -3.52
N ILE A 146 4.28 17.61 -4.56
CA ILE A 146 5.09 18.27 -5.57
C ILE A 146 4.69 17.66 -6.91
N GLY A 147 4.41 18.52 -7.90
CA GLY A 147 3.93 18.07 -9.21
C GLY A 147 2.46 17.67 -9.23
N GLY A 148 1.68 18.18 -8.30
CA GLY A 148 0.23 18.22 -8.37
C GLY A 148 -0.52 16.90 -8.19
N THR A 149 0.14 15.81 -7.81
CA THR A 149 -0.52 14.49 -7.69
C THR A 149 -0.26 13.81 -6.35
N ALA A 150 -1.28 13.11 -5.84
CA ALA A 150 -1.15 12.23 -4.67
C ALA A 150 -2.06 11.02 -4.83
N THR A 151 -1.62 9.85 -4.37
CA THR A 151 -2.48 8.69 -4.11
C THR A 151 -2.72 8.62 -2.61
N ILE A 152 -3.98 8.65 -2.21
CA ILE A 152 -4.39 8.58 -0.80
C ILE A 152 -5.26 7.36 -0.55
N GLY A 153 -5.35 6.90 0.69
CA GLY A 153 -6.27 5.82 1.04
C GLY A 153 -5.84 4.97 2.23
N MET A 154 -6.28 3.73 2.20
CA MET A 154 -5.92 2.73 3.20
C MET A 154 -5.31 1.49 2.53
N VAL A 155 -4.26 0.96 3.18
CA VAL A 155 -3.60 -0.29 2.80
C VAL A 155 -3.62 -1.24 4.00
N VAL A 156 -3.92 -2.50 3.73
CA VAL A 156 -3.91 -3.58 4.71
C VAL A 156 -2.88 -4.63 4.26
N GLU A 157 -1.85 -4.81 5.07
CA GLU A 157 -0.73 -5.71 4.81
C GLU A 157 -0.40 -6.51 6.07
N ASN A 158 -0.47 -7.83 5.98
CA ASN A 158 -0.15 -8.74 7.10
C ASN A 158 -0.92 -8.40 8.39
N ALA A 159 -2.19 -8.01 8.25
CA ALA A 159 -3.03 -7.64 9.38
C ALA A 159 -3.33 -8.85 10.27
N ASN A 160 -3.31 -8.63 11.58
CA ASN A 160 -3.68 -9.63 12.58
C ASN A 160 -5.19 -9.64 12.87
N SER A 161 -6.02 -9.55 11.84
CA SER A 161 -7.48 -9.51 11.96
C SER A 161 -8.18 -10.19 10.80
N ASN A 162 -9.44 -10.49 11.01
CA ASN A 162 -10.35 -10.96 9.97
C ASN A 162 -11.31 -9.88 9.45
N TRP A 163 -11.30 -8.68 10.05
CA TRP A 163 -12.18 -7.59 9.70
C TRP A 163 -11.49 -6.22 9.80
N THR A 164 -11.58 -5.42 8.77
CA THR A 164 -11.11 -4.03 8.73
C THR A 164 -12.06 -3.20 7.91
N ALA A 165 -12.36 -1.99 8.37
CA ALA A 165 -13.17 -1.03 7.63
C ALA A 165 -12.56 0.37 7.69
N VAL A 166 -12.95 1.22 6.73
CA VAL A 166 -12.50 2.61 6.62
C VAL A 166 -13.65 3.51 6.22
N ASP A 167 -13.63 4.75 6.75
CA ASP A 167 -14.64 5.76 6.47
C ASP A 167 -14.13 7.19 6.70
N ASN A 168 -14.94 8.18 6.33
CA ASN A 168 -14.76 9.58 6.67
C ASN A 168 -13.35 10.13 6.39
N PHE A 169 -12.86 9.95 5.15
CA PHE A 169 -11.63 10.60 4.73
C PHE A 169 -11.77 12.13 4.77
N THR A 170 -10.71 12.80 5.17
CA THR A 170 -10.60 14.26 5.14
C THR A 170 -9.27 14.67 4.53
N LEU A 171 -9.23 15.81 3.87
CA LEU A 171 -8.01 16.36 3.31
C LEU A 171 -7.89 17.83 3.70
N GLN A 172 -6.73 18.20 4.25
CA GLN A 172 -6.44 19.58 4.63
C GLN A 172 -5.15 20.04 3.95
N TYR A 173 -5.17 21.22 3.38
CA TYR A 173 -3.96 21.91 2.92
C TYR A 173 -3.37 22.71 4.10
N LEU A 174 -2.12 22.42 4.46
CA LEU A 174 -1.44 23.00 5.61
C LEU A 174 -0.59 24.24 5.25
N GLY A 175 -0.47 24.53 3.96
CA GLY A 175 0.33 25.63 3.43
C GLY A 175 1.46 25.17 2.52
N LYS A 176 2.25 26.11 2.05
CA LYS A 176 3.39 25.81 1.18
C LYS A 176 4.39 24.92 1.92
N ALA A 177 4.91 23.89 1.23
CA ALA A 177 6.08 23.17 1.71
C ALA A 177 7.29 24.14 1.76
N GLU A 178 8.20 23.96 2.70
CA GLU A 178 9.54 24.54 2.56
C GLU A 178 10.11 24.06 1.22
N ALA A 179 10.86 24.92 0.53
CA ALA A 179 11.25 24.73 -0.86
C ALA A 179 12.08 23.43 -1.04
N VAL A 180 11.39 22.31 -1.18
CA VAL A 180 11.96 21.10 -1.76
C VAL A 180 11.99 21.35 -3.28
N THR A 181 13.16 21.44 -3.87
CA THR A 181 13.29 21.61 -5.32
C THR A 181 13.07 20.26 -6.01
N ALA A 182 12.59 20.28 -7.26
CA ALA A 182 12.48 19.04 -8.06
C ALA A 182 13.83 18.29 -8.12
N ARG A 183 14.94 19.03 -8.09
CA ARG A 183 16.30 18.47 -8.09
C ARG A 183 16.62 17.73 -6.80
N SER A 184 16.41 18.35 -5.62
CA SER A 184 16.65 17.68 -4.33
C SER A 184 15.71 16.49 -4.13
N LEU A 185 14.51 16.55 -4.69
CA LEU A 185 13.57 15.44 -4.68
C LEU A 185 14.06 14.28 -5.55
N LEU A 186 14.62 14.57 -6.74
CA LEU A 186 15.21 13.55 -7.59
C LEU A 186 16.44 12.91 -6.91
N GLU A 187 17.28 13.70 -6.24
CA GLU A 187 18.41 13.19 -5.42
C GLU A 187 17.91 12.19 -4.38
N GLN A 188 16.90 12.56 -3.61
CA GLN A 188 16.31 11.67 -2.58
C GLN A 188 15.71 10.39 -3.20
N ASN A 189 14.97 10.50 -4.32
CA ASN A 189 14.41 9.33 -4.99
C ASN A 189 15.48 8.37 -5.52
N ILE A 190 16.63 8.89 -5.96
CA ILE A 190 17.79 8.07 -6.36
C ILE A 190 18.35 7.33 -5.14
N GLU A 191 18.59 8.03 -4.03
CA GLU A 191 19.10 7.44 -2.78
C GLU A 191 18.16 6.34 -2.27
N ASP A 192 16.86 6.60 -2.22
CA ASP A 192 15.85 5.63 -1.77
C ASP A 192 15.81 4.39 -2.70
N ALA A 193 15.91 4.60 -4.02
CA ALA A 193 15.95 3.51 -5.00
C ALA A 193 17.22 2.66 -4.85
N GLU A 194 18.39 3.28 -4.68
CA GLU A 194 19.65 2.57 -4.46
C GLU A 194 19.65 1.79 -3.14
N ALA A 195 19.12 2.38 -2.06
CA ALA A 195 18.97 1.72 -0.77
C ALA A 195 18.05 0.51 -0.88
N LYS A 196 16.90 0.67 -1.55
CA LYS A 196 15.94 -0.43 -1.74
C LYS A 196 16.48 -1.54 -2.64
N TYR A 197 17.21 -1.18 -3.68
CA TYR A 197 17.89 -2.17 -4.53
C TYR A 197 18.95 -2.96 -3.75
N ALA A 198 19.72 -2.30 -2.88
CA ALA A 198 20.68 -2.97 -1.99
C ALA A 198 19.97 -3.95 -1.04
N GLU A 199 18.83 -3.57 -0.44
CA GLU A 199 18.02 -4.49 0.37
C GLU A 199 17.60 -5.74 -0.41
N TYR A 200 17.17 -5.58 -1.68
CA TYR A 200 16.81 -6.71 -2.55
C TYR A 200 17.99 -7.65 -2.81
N LYS A 201 19.18 -7.10 -3.04
CA LYS A 201 20.41 -7.88 -3.24
C LYS A 201 20.84 -8.62 -1.97
N ASP A 202 20.79 -7.96 -0.82
CA ASP A 202 21.13 -8.55 0.48
C ASP A 202 20.15 -9.67 0.86
N ALA A 203 18.89 -9.53 0.51
CA ALA A 203 17.86 -10.55 0.68
C ALA A 203 17.95 -11.68 -0.37
N ASN A 204 18.90 -11.63 -1.30
CA ASN A 204 19.02 -12.55 -2.45
C ASN A 204 17.72 -12.66 -3.27
N GLU A 205 16.98 -11.57 -3.40
CA GLU A 205 15.77 -11.52 -4.24
C GLU A 205 16.15 -11.68 -5.72
N ARG A 206 15.26 -12.35 -6.48
CA ARG A 206 15.49 -12.60 -7.90
C ARG A 206 14.64 -11.67 -8.75
N PHE A 207 15.26 -11.09 -9.77
CA PHE A 207 14.62 -10.30 -10.81
C PHE A 207 15.24 -10.61 -12.18
N SER A 208 14.60 -10.19 -13.24
CA SER A 208 15.08 -10.44 -14.60
C SER A 208 16.36 -9.65 -14.88
N ALA A 209 17.29 -10.25 -15.64
CA ALA A 209 18.49 -9.53 -16.08
C ALA A 209 18.17 -8.25 -16.87
N VAL A 210 17.06 -8.26 -17.63
CA VAL A 210 16.56 -7.09 -18.35
C VAL A 210 16.03 -6.03 -17.38
N GLY A 211 15.33 -6.45 -16.32
CA GLY A 211 14.84 -5.55 -15.27
C GLY A 211 16.00 -4.86 -14.54
N GLU A 212 17.03 -5.62 -14.17
CA GLU A 212 18.23 -5.13 -13.51
C GLU A 212 18.99 -4.14 -14.41
N GLN A 213 19.28 -4.51 -15.65
CA GLN A 213 19.95 -3.61 -16.60
C GLN A 213 19.18 -2.28 -16.76
N LYS A 214 17.87 -2.34 -16.94
CA LYS A 214 17.04 -1.13 -17.09
C LYS A 214 17.03 -0.28 -15.82
N TYR A 215 17.11 -0.88 -14.64
CA TYR A 215 17.26 -0.16 -13.38
C TYR A 215 18.59 0.61 -13.36
N GLU A 216 19.70 -0.06 -13.64
CA GLU A 216 21.04 0.56 -13.67
C GLU A 216 21.11 1.72 -14.66
N GLU A 217 20.59 1.54 -15.87
CA GLU A 217 20.51 2.60 -16.90
C GLU A 217 19.65 3.77 -16.41
N THR A 218 18.52 3.50 -15.75
CA THR A 218 17.62 4.53 -15.22
C THR A 218 18.31 5.36 -14.12
N ILE A 219 18.95 4.71 -13.16
CA ILE A 219 19.68 5.39 -12.08
C ILE A 219 20.82 6.23 -12.62
N LYS A 220 21.58 5.70 -13.59
CA LYS A 220 22.65 6.46 -14.26
C LYS A 220 22.09 7.74 -14.91
N THR A 221 21.03 7.61 -15.69
CA THR A 221 20.39 8.76 -16.37
C THR A 221 19.84 9.78 -15.37
N ALA A 222 19.25 9.31 -14.27
CA ALA A 222 18.75 10.16 -13.21
C ALA A 222 19.87 10.96 -12.52
N LYS A 223 21.03 10.34 -12.23
CA LYS A 223 22.22 11.02 -11.70
C LYS A 223 22.77 12.07 -12.67
N GLU A 224 22.80 11.77 -13.97
CA GLU A 224 23.19 12.75 -15.00
C GLU A 224 22.21 13.93 -15.04
N ALA A 225 20.89 13.68 -14.89
CA ALA A 225 19.88 14.72 -14.81
C ALA A 225 20.06 15.63 -13.58
N VAL A 226 20.35 15.06 -12.41
CA VAL A 226 20.69 15.82 -11.20
C VAL A 226 21.89 16.74 -11.44
N ALA A 227 22.94 16.25 -12.09
CA ALA A 227 24.16 17.02 -12.38
C ALA A 227 23.95 18.13 -13.43
N ASN A 228 22.93 18.02 -14.28
CA ASN A 228 22.67 18.99 -15.33
C ASN A 228 21.82 20.16 -14.79
N THR A 229 22.46 21.27 -14.50
CA THR A 229 21.81 22.48 -13.94
C THR A 229 20.90 23.22 -14.92
N GLN A 230 20.87 22.83 -16.19
CA GLN A 230 20.02 23.46 -17.23
C GLN A 230 18.66 22.79 -17.39
N LEU A 231 18.41 21.65 -16.71
CA LEU A 231 17.12 21.00 -16.77
C LEU A 231 16.09 21.73 -15.92
N ASP A 232 14.89 21.86 -16.45
CA ASP A 232 13.74 22.42 -15.76
C ASP A 232 13.09 21.42 -14.79
N ASP A 233 12.24 21.93 -13.93
CA ASP A 233 11.57 21.14 -12.91
C ASP A 233 10.64 20.08 -13.52
N GLU A 234 9.98 20.34 -14.65
CA GLU A 234 9.12 19.37 -15.34
C GLU A 234 9.90 18.13 -15.77
N THR A 235 11.07 18.34 -16.35
CA THR A 235 11.99 17.26 -16.78
C THR A 235 12.47 16.45 -15.55
N LEU A 236 12.85 17.13 -14.47
CA LEU A 236 13.31 16.45 -13.24
C LEU A 236 12.20 15.65 -12.58
N LEU A 237 10.97 16.18 -12.51
CA LEU A 237 9.78 15.47 -12.00
C LEU A 237 9.43 14.26 -12.89
N GLY A 238 9.59 14.38 -14.20
CA GLY A 238 9.45 13.26 -15.14
C GLY A 238 10.46 12.15 -14.87
N MET A 239 11.69 12.50 -14.51
CA MET A 239 12.73 11.53 -14.14
C MET A 239 12.41 10.82 -12.83
N ILE A 240 11.87 11.52 -11.81
CA ILE A 240 11.42 10.90 -10.57
C ILE A 240 10.38 9.81 -10.86
N LYS A 241 9.36 10.11 -11.69
CA LYS A 241 8.36 9.12 -12.10
C LYS A 241 9.01 7.90 -12.77
N THR A 242 10.02 8.13 -13.59
CA THR A 242 10.75 7.05 -14.28
C THR A 242 11.50 6.15 -13.29
N VAL A 243 12.17 6.74 -12.29
CA VAL A 243 12.84 5.99 -11.21
C VAL A 243 11.83 5.15 -10.43
N GLN A 244 10.71 5.74 -10.02
CA GLN A 244 9.66 5.05 -9.27
C GLN A 244 9.07 3.87 -10.07
N LEU A 245 8.69 4.09 -11.32
CA LEU A 245 8.20 3.03 -12.21
C LEU A 245 9.22 1.88 -12.38
N ARG A 246 10.50 2.20 -12.38
CA ARG A 246 11.55 1.19 -12.49
C ARG A 246 11.63 0.34 -11.22
N MET A 247 11.52 0.96 -10.04
CA MET A 247 11.48 0.24 -8.76
C MET A 247 10.23 -0.65 -8.65
N ASP A 248 9.06 -0.17 -9.08
CA ASP A 248 7.84 -0.96 -9.15
C ASP A 248 7.98 -2.17 -10.09
N SER A 249 8.72 -2.01 -11.20
CA SER A 249 9.02 -3.13 -12.11
C SER A 249 9.90 -4.20 -11.45
N LEU A 250 10.93 -3.80 -10.71
CA LEU A 250 11.78 -4.75 -9.97
C LEU A 250 10.99 -5.49 -8.88
N ALA A 251 10.15 -4.78 -8.14
CA ALA A 251 9.26 -5.40 -7.14
C ALA A 251 8.30 -6.40 -7.77
N SER A 252 7.78 -6.10 -8.97
CA SER A 252 6.92 -7.02 -9.73
C SER A 252 7.67 -8.26 -10.21
N ASP A 253 8.92 -8.11 -10.68
CA ASP A 253 9.79 -9.23 -11.05
C ASP A 253 10.01 -10.16 -9.85
N ILE A 254 10.35 -9.59 -8.67
CA ILE A 254 10.54 -10.37 -7.44
C ILE A 254 9.28 -11.16 -7.08
N ALA A 255 8.11 -10.52 -7.13
CA ALA A 255 6.83 -11.19 -6.85
C ALA A 255 6.56 -12.34 -7.83
N ALA A 256 6.86 -12.14 -9.12
CA ALA A 256 6.73 -13.17 -10.15
C ALA A 256 7.67 -14.36 -9.89
N TYR A 257 8.93 -14.11 -9.54
CA TYR A 257 9.87 -15.20 -9.22
C TYR A 257 9.48 -15.97 -7.95
N LYS A 258 8.97 -15.28 -6.91
CA LYS A 258 8.43 -15.96 -5.72
C LYS A 258 7.25 -16.86 -6.08
N THR A 259 6.34 -16.39 -6.91
CA THR A 259 5.20 -17.18 -7.39
C THR A 259 5.65 -18.39 -8.17
N LEU A 260 6.63 -18.24 -9.08
CA LEU A 260 7.18 -19.33 -9.86
C LEU A 260 7.88 -20.35 -8.97
N SER A 261 8.62 -19.91 -7.94
CA SER A 261 9.27 -20.82 -6.98
C SER A 261 8.25 -21.69 -6.26
N VAL A 262 7.17 -21.07 -5.71
CA VAL A 262 6.09 -21.82 -5.05
C VAL A 262 5.46 -22.84 -6.00
N LYS A 263 5.17 -22.45 -7.25
CA LYS A 263 4.60 -23.36 -8.26
C LYS A 263 5.53 -24.50 -8.61
N LYS A 264 6.83 -24.24 -8.67
CA LYS A 264 7.84 -25.27 -8.88
C LYS A 264 7.82 -26.30 -7.75
N ASP A 265 7.86 -25.83 -6.50
CA ASP A 265 7.86 -26.69 -5.31
C ASP A 265 6.56 -27.53 -5.22
N GLU A 266 5.40 -26.96 -5.56
CA GLU A 266 4.11 -27.68 -5.67
C GLU A 266 4.15 -28.79 -6.73
N LEU A 267 4.76 -28.51 -7.90
CA LEU A 267 4.89 -29.50 -8.97
C LEU A 267 5.88 -30.59 -8.62
N GLU A 268 7.00 -30.26 -7.97
CA GLU A 268 7.98 -31.24 -7.49
C GLU A 268 7.32 -32.19 -6.47
N ALA A 269 6.61 -31.64 -5.47
CA ALA A 269 5.91 -32.44 -4.47
C ALA A 269 4.84 -33.36 -5.10
N ALA A 270 4.05 -32.85 -6.05
CA ALA A 270 3.04 -33.64 -6.74
C ALA A 270 3.65 -34.76 -7.65
N TYR A 271 4.85 -34.51 -8.18
CA TYR A 271 5.57 -35.52 -8.96
C TYR A 271 6.12 -36.61 -8.04
N ASP A 272 6.77 -36.25 -6.93
CA ASP A 272 7.33 -37.20 -5.98
C ASP A 272 6.25 -38.08 -5.35
N GLU A 273 5.06 -37.52 -5.08
CA GLU A 273 3.89 -38.28 -4.63
C GLU A 273 3.46 -39.33 -5.66
N LYS A 274 3.52 -38.98 -6.95
CA LYS A 274 3.05 -39.84 -8.05
C LYS A 274 4.10 -40.85 -8.54
N PHE A 275 5.37 -40.53 -8.38
CA PHE A 275 6.51 -41.30 -8.87
C PHE A 275 7.64 -41.36 -7.82
N PRO A 276 7.40 -42.00 -6.65
CA PRO A 276 8.32 -41.93 -5.50
C PRO A 276 9.71 -42.57 -5.75
N ASP A 277 9.85 -43.38 -6.79
CA ASP A 277 11.09 -44.08 -7.12
C ASP A 277 11.86 -43.47 -8.33
N VAL A 278 11.44 -42.31 -8.82
CA VAL A 278 12.00 -41.66 -10.01
C VAL A 278 12.63 -40.33 -9.66
N GLU A 279 13.94 -40.22 -9.80
CA GLU A 279 14.69 -38.98 -9.56
C GLU A 279 14.36 -37.89 -10.62
N LEU A 280 13.78 -36.78 -10.22
CA LEU A 280 13.35 -35.67 -11.07
C LEU A 280 14.50 -34.85 -11.66
N GLY A 281 15.76 -35.16 -11.30
CA GLY A 281 16.95 -34.36 -11.56
C GLY A 281 17.28 -34.04 -13.01
N LEU A 282 16.65 -34.70 -13.97
CA LEU A 282 16.97 -34.53 -15.40
C LEU A 282 16.04 -33.57 -16.16
N TYR A 283 14.85 -33.31 -15.68
CA TYR A 283 13.87 -32.47 -16.40
C TYR A 283 13.83 -31.00 -15.97
N LEU A 284 14.26 -30.68 -14.75
CA LEU A 284 14.23 -29.30 -14.22
C LEU A 284 15.43 -28.45 -14.66
N SER A 285 16.49 -29.06 -15.20
CA SER A 285 17.64 -28.32 -15.77
C SER A 285 17.32 -27.54 -17.07
N LEU A 286 16.13 -27.75 -17.63
CA LEU A 286 15.66 -27.07 -18.86
C LEU A 286 14.87 -25.79 -18.61
N ILE A 287 14.64 -25.42 -17.33
CA ILE A 287 13.88 -24.20 -16.92
C ILE A 287 14.83 -23.14 -16.33
N HIS A 288 16.12 -23.31 -16.47
CA HIS A 288 17.11 -22.31 -16.02
C HIS A 288 17.44 -21.33 -17.13
#